data_d9916bbf74e3e6d38013c2a3f38a9d02
#
_entry.id   d9916bbf74e3e6d38013c2a3f38a9d02
#
_cell.length_a   1.000
_cell.length_b   1.000
_cell.length_c   1.000
_cell.angle_alpha   90.00
_cell.angle_beta   90.00
_cell.angle_gamma   90.00
#
_symmetry.space_group_name_H-M   'P 1'
#
loop_
_entity.id
_entity.type
_entity.pdbx_description
1 polymer ?
#
loop_
_entity_poly.entity_id
_entity_poly.type
_entity_poly.pdbx_seq_one_letter_code
_entity_poly.pdbx_strand_id
1 'polypeptide(L)' 'VSIDLLKHLSNRYQEELKNISDDMAMGKAEDHGAYKYACGIYRGLLIANNIVAETAQNMQASEDE' A
#
# COMPACT_ATOMS: atom_id res chain seq x y z
N VAL A 1 1.36 18.42 -7.60
CA VAL A 1 0.98 17.43 -6.55
C VAL A 1 1.75 17.74 -5.29
N SER A 2 1.05 17.88 -4.17
CA SER A 2 1.70 18.20 -2.90
C SER A 2 2.24 16.97 -2.21
N ILE A 3 3.27 17.17 -1.39
CA ILE A 3 3.82 16.11 -0.54
C ILE A 3 2.74 15.61 0.43
N ASP A 4 1.90 16.51 0.96
CA ASP A 4 0.84 16.13 1.89
C ASP A 4 -0.18 15.20 1.22
N LEU A 5 -0.52 15.45 -0.04
CA LEU A 5 -1.40 14.56 -0.79
C LEU A 5 -0.77 13.17 -0.97
N LEU A 6 0.51 13.12 -1.31
CA LEU A 6 1.21 11.84 -1.47
C LEU A 6 1.29 11.07 -0.16
N LYS A 7 1.53 11.76 0.95
CA LYS A 7 1.54 11.13 2.27
C LYS A 7 0.16 10.59 2.65
N HIS A 8 -0.89 11.34 2.32
CA HIS A 8 -2.26 10.88 2.55
C HIS A 8 -2.55 9.61 1.75
N LEU A 9 -2.16 9.57 0.47
CA LEU A 9 -2.34 8.39 -0.37
C LEU A 9 -1.59 7.18 0.19
N SER A 10 -0.34 7.39 0.63
CA SER A 10 0.44 6.33 1.24
C SER A 10 -0.23 5.77 2.49
N ASN A 11 -0.78 6.63 3.34
CA ASN A 11 -1.51 6.19 4.52
C ASN A 11 -2.74 5.38 4.15
N ARG A 12 -3.46 5.77 3.10
CA ARG A 12 -4.62 5.01 2.63
C ARG A 12 -4.22 3.63 2.10
N TYR A 13 -3.14 3.55 1.35
CA TYR A 13 -2.63 2.25 0.89
C TYR A 13 -2.25 1.36 2.06
N GLN A 14 -1.62 1.91 3.10
CA GLN A 14 -1.24 1.16 4.30
C GLN A 14 -2.46 0.62 5.04
N GLU A 15 -3.54 1.40 5.12
CA GLU A 15 -4.80 0.94 5.70
C GLU A 15 -5.36 -0.26 4.93
N GLU A 16 -5.36 -0.18 3.59
CA GLU A 16 -5.84 -1.28 2.75
C GLU A 16 -4.97 -2.53 2.89
N LEU A 17 -3.65 -2.36 2.96
CA LEU A 17 -2.73 -3.47 3.19
C LEU A 17 -3.03 -4.16 4.52
N LYS A 18 -3.25 -3.37 5.56
CA LYS A 18 -3.58 -3.92 6.87
C LYS A 18 -4.90 -4.67 6.84
N ASN A 19 -5.92 -4.13 6.18
CA ASN A 19 -7.23 -4.78 6.08
C ASN A 19 -7.13 -6.13 5.37
N ILE A 20 -6.39 -6.20 4.27
CA ILE A 20 -6.20 -7.46 3.54
C ILE A 20 -5.44 -8.46 4.42
N SER A 21 -4.39 -8.01 5.07
CA SER A 21 -3.58 -8.85 5.95
C SER A 21 -4.42 -9.40 7.11
N ASP A 22 -5.23 -8.56 7.74
CA ASP A 22 -6.11 -8.97 8.83
C ASP A 22 -7.15 -9.98 8.36
N ASP A 23 -7.75 -9.75 7.18
CA ASP A 23 -8.73 -10.68 6.60
C ASP A 23 -8.11 -12.05 6.34
N MET A 24 -6.89 -12.07 5.80
CA MET A 24 -6.18 -13.33 5.56
C MET A 24 -5.87 -14.05 6.88
N ALA A 25 -5.44 -13.31 7.90
CA ALA A 25 -5.13 -13.86 9.22
C ALA A 25 -6.38 -14.45 9.90
N MET A 26 -7.56 -13.88 9.63
CA MET A 26 -8.83 -14.36 10.15
C MET A 26 -9.45 -15.51 9.33
N GLY A 27 -8.76 -15.96 8.30
CA GLY A 27 -9.21 -17.08 7.50
C GLY A 27 -10.36 -16.78 6.55
N LYS A 28 -10.49 -15.52 6.12
CA LYS A 28 -11.59 -15.15 5.21
C LYS A 28 -11.44 -15.69 3.79
N ALA A 29 -10.22 -16.10 3.40
CA ALA A 29 -10.00 -16.75 2.13
C ALA A 29 -10.54 -18.18 2.20
N GLU A 30 -11.56 -18.49 1.40
CA GLU A 30 -12.26 -19.76 1.48
C GLU A 30 -11.51 -20.93 0.84
N ASP A 31 -10.60 -20.62 -0.09
CA ASP A 31 -9.83 -21.65 -0.77
C ASP A 31 -8.47 -21.06 -1.19
N HIS A 32 -7.63 -21.92 -1.79
CA HIS A 32 -6.29 -21.54 -2.20
C HIS A 32 -6.30 -20.45 -3.28
N GLY A 33 -7.25 -20.51 -4.21
CA GLY A 33 -7.39 -19.50 -5.25
C GLY A 33 -7.72 -18.12 -4.68
N ALA A 34 -8.65 -18.07 -3.73
CA ALA A 34 -9.01 -16.82 -3.04
C ALA A 34 -7.82 -16.27 -2.26
N TYR A 35 -7.05 -17.16 -1.60
CA TYR A 35 -5.84 -16.76 -0.88
C TYR A 35 -4.80 -16.16 -1.83
N LYS A 36 -4.55 -16.82 -2.94
CA LYS A 36 -3.58 -16.32 -3.94
C LYS A 36 -4.02 -14.99 -4.54
N TYR A 37 -5.32 -14.82 -4.78
CA TYR A 37 -5.86 -13.57 -5.28
C TYR A 37 -5.60 -12.44 -4.29
N ALA A 38 -5.85 -12.68 -2.99
CA ALA A 38 -5.59 -11.69 -1.96
C ALA A 38 -4.11 -11.34 -1.87
N CYS A 39 -3.23 -12.34 -2.01
CA CYS A 39 -1.77 -12.09 -2.05
C CYS A 39 -1.39 -11.18 -3.22
N GLY A 40 -2.01 -11.37 -4.38
CA GLY A 40 -1.78 -10.55 -5.55
C GLY A 40 -2.20 -9.09 -5.32
N ILE A 41 -3.37 -8.88 -4.73
CA ILE A 41 -3.84 -7.53 -4.38
C ILE A 41 -2.88 -6.88 -3.38
N TYR A 42 -2.48 -7.61 -2.35
CA TYR A 42 -1.54 -7.12 -1.35
C TYR A 42 -0.23 -6.67 -2.01
N ARG A 43 0.32 -7.51 -2.86
CA ARG A 43 1.57 -7.21 -3.57
C ARG A 43 1.43 -5.97 -4.45
N GLY A 44 0.33 -5.86 -5.19
CA GLY A 44 0.07 -4.70 -6.05
C GLY A 44 -0.01 -3.41 -5.25
N LEU A 45 -0.72 -3.42 -4.13
CA LEU A 45 -0.83 -2.27 -3.24
C LEU A 45 0.51 -1.91 -2.60
N LEU A 46 1.30 -2.91 -2.25
CA LEU A 46 2.63 -2.68 -1.68
C LEU A 46 3.55 -1.99 -2.68
N ILE A 47 3.54 -2.45 -3.93
CA ILE A 47 4.32 -1.83 -5.00
C ILE A 47 3.87 -0.38 -5.20
N ALA A 48 2.56 -0.14 -5.28
CA ALA A 48 2.00 1.19 -5.47
C ALA A 48 2.38 2.11 -4.29
N ASN A 49 2.26 1.61 -3.07
CA ASN A 49 2.62 2.38 -1.88
C ASN A 49 4.11 2.76 -1.89
N ASN A 50 4.97 1.84 -2.28
CA ASN A 50 6.40 2.10 -2.35
C ASN A 50 6.72 3.19 -3.37
N ILE A 51 6.06 3.18 -4.52
CA ILE A 51 6.24 4.20 -5.56
C ILE A 51 5.81 5.57 -5.03
N VAL A 52 4.66 5.65 -4.38
CA VAL A 52 4.16 6.91 -3.82
C VAL A 52 5.09 7.41 -2.72
N ALA A 53 5.55 6.53 -1.83
CA ALA A 53 6.44 6.90 -0.74
C ALA A 53 7.79 7.40 -1.25
N GLU A 54 8.36 6.73 -2.26
CA GLU A 54 9.61 7.18 -2.89
C GLU A 54 9.44 8.54 -3.54
N THR A 55 8.33 8.76 -4.23
CA THR A 55 8.05 10.03 -4.88
C THR A 55 7.97 11.16 -3.85
N ALA A 56 7.29 10.91 -2.73
CA ALA A 56 7.20 11.89 -1.64
C ALA A 56 8.58 12.21 -1.05
N GLN A 57 9.42 11.20 -0.84
CA GLN A 57 10.77 11.39 -0.34
C GLN A 57 11.63 12.21 -1.30
N ASN A 58 11.54 11.92 -2.59
CA ASN A 58 12.29 12.64 -3.61
C ASN A 58 11.86 14.10 -3.68
N MET A 59 10.56 14.37 -3.58
CA MET A 59 10.05 15.74 -3.56
C MET A 59 10.54 16.48 -2.32
N GLN A 60 10.54 15.83 -1.17
CA GLN A 60 10.99 16.43 0.08
C GLN A 60 12.50 16.74 0.02
N ALA A 61 13.31 15.83 -0.52
CA ALA A 61 14.72 16.03 -0.70
C ALA A 61 15.01 17.23 -1.61
N SER A 62 14.23 17.38 -2.69
CA SER A 62 14.36 18.54 -3.61
C SER A 62 14.02 19.85 -2.92
N GLU A 63 13.02 19.86 -2.05
CA GLU A 63 12.63 21.06 -1.30
C GLU A 63 13.71 21.46 -0.28
N ASP A 64 14.39 20.47 0.31
CA ASP A 64 15.42 20.69 1.31
C ASP A 64 16.74 21.22 0.71
N GLU A 65 16.92 21.09 -0.59
CA GLU A 65 18.07 21.66 -1.29
C GLU A 65 17.91 23.16 -1.53
#